data_3be5cf01d2b57ee1bbd1415bc9af27b2
#
_entry.id   3be5cf01d2b57ee1bbd1415bc9af27b2
#
_cell.length_a   1.000
_cell.length_b   1.000
_cell.length_c   1.000
_cell.angle_alpha   90.00
_cell.angle_beta   90.00
_cell.angle_gamma   90.00
#
_symmetry.space_group_name_H-M   'P 1'
#
loop_
_entity.id
_entity.type
_entity.pdbx_description
1 polymer ?
#
loop_
_entity_poly.entity_id
_entity_poly.type
_entity_poly.pdbx_seq_one_letter_code
_entity_poly.pdbx_strand_id
1 'polypeptide(L)'
;MEFTVKQLLKQVLPNTECWEFRGPRNADGYGRMYSGDKELKAHRVFYEACEGPVPDGMFLQHHLPAGQCIGHACCNPDHQRVSNSPKAAPPIQLKAAAPVQFKTCPNGHPMTPENTVTERRNGHPKARCRTCRQESWRKNSAQRSAMGLHS
;
A
#
# COMPACT_ATOMS: atom_id res chain seq x y z
N MET A 1 27.64 -2.68 -3.43
CA MET A 1 26.93 -1.83 -2.44
C MET A 1 25.49 -2.36 -2.36
N GLU A 2 25.04 -2.67 -1.17
CA GLU A 2 23.66 -3.08 -0.95
C GLU A 2 22.83 -1.82 -0.69
N PHE A 3 21.73 -1.69 -1.41
CA PHE A 3 20.77 -0.61 -1.19
C PHE A 3 19.82 -1.01 -0.06
N THR A 4 19.70 -0.18 0.96
CA THR A 4 18.69 -0.40 1.98
C THR A 4 17.33 0.10 1.52
N VAL A 5 16.24 -0.58 1.91
CA VAL A 5 14.86 -0.19 1.58
C VAL A 5 14.59 1.27 1.93
N LYS A 6 15.10 1.75 3.08
CA LYS A 6 14.96 3.15 3.51
C LYS A 6 15.61 4.15 2.54
N GLN A 7 16.74 3.80 1.92
CA GLN A 7 17.41 4.64 0.92
C GLN A 7 16.63 4.64 -0.39
N LEU A 8 16.10 3.49 -0.79
CA LEU A 8 15.30 3.33 -2.00
C LEU A 8 13.99 4.12 -1.93
N LEU A 9 13.28 4.08 -0.81
CA LEU A 9 12.01 4.80 -0.63
C LEU A 9 12.15 6.32 -0.80
N LYS A 10 13.34 6.89 -0.61
CA LYS A 10 13.61 8.31 -0.92
C LYS A 10 13.64 8.62 -2.42
N GLN A 11 13.80 7.60 -3.27
CA GLN A 11 13.94 7.75 -4.72
C GLN A 11 12.62 7.53 -5.48
N VAL A 12 11.53 7.28 -4.77
CA VAL A 12 10.21 7.12 -5.36
C VAL A 12 9.23 8.17 -4.85
N LEU A 13 8.24 8.47 -5.68
CA LEU A 13 7.03 9.19 -5.27
C LEU A 13 5.98 8.14 -4.93
N PRO A 14 5.52 8.05 -3.68
CA PRO A 14 4.37 7.24 -3.35
C PRO A 14 3.13 7.91 -3.95
N ASN A 15 2.70 7.41 -5.09
CA ASN A 15 1.48 7.86 -5.73
C ASN A 15 0.44 6.74 -5.59
N THR A 16 -0.46 6.91 -4.62
CA THR A 16 -1.55 5.99 -4.28
C THR A 16 -1.11 4.54 -4.07
N GLU A 17 -0.91 3.76 -5.13
CA GLU A 17 -0.51 2.35 -5.07
C GLU A 17 0.81 2.09 -5.80
N CYS A 18 1.24 2.99 -6.68
CA CYS A 18 2.49 2.89 -7.41
C CYS A 18 3.63 3.64 -6.71
N TRP A 19 4.83 3.08 -6.80
CA TRP A 19 6.07 3.74 -6.39
C TRP A 19 6.77 4.28 -7.63
N GLU A 20 6.44 5.50 -8.04
CA GLU A 20 7.03 6.09 -9.23
C GLU A 20 8.49 6.47 -9.00
N PHE A 21 9.39 5.92 -9.82
CA PHE A 21 10.82 6.23 -9.73
C PHE A 21 11.12 7.65 -10.21
N ARG A 22 11.82 8.43 -9.39
CA ARG A 22 12.16 9.84 -9.63
C ARG A 22 13.44 10.04 -10.42
N GLY A 23 14.26 9.00 -10.57
CA GLY A 23 15.56 9.08 -11.23
C GLY A 23 15.47 8.97 -12.76
N PRO A 24 16.63 8.92 -13.43
CA PRO A 24 16.71 8.79 -14.87
C PRO A 24 16.06 7.50 -15.37
N ARG A 25 15.51 7.53 -16.58
CA ARG A 25 14.87 6.38 -17.23
C ARG A 25 15.56 6.06 -18.55
N ASN A 26 15.50 4.80 -18.96
CA ASN A 26 15.95 4.37 -20.29
C ASN A 26 14.89 4.67 -21.35
N ALA A 27 15.19 4.36 -22.62
CA ALA A 27 14.29 4.56 -23.74
C ALA A 27 12.95 3.80 -23.61
N ASP A 28 12.95 2.67 -22.91
CA ASP A 28 11.75 1.85 -22.66
C ASP A 28 10.92 2.34 -21.45
N GLY A 29 11.37 3.40 -20.76
CA GLY A 29 10.69 3.99 -19.61
C GLY A 29 11.06 3.36 -18.25
N TYR A 30 11.97 2.38 -18.20
CA TYR A 30 12.45 1.80 -16.95
C TYR A 30 13.39 2.74 -16.20
N GLY A 31 13.23 2.83 -14.88
CA GLY A 31 14.16 3.55 -14.03
C GLY A 31 15.57 2.94 -14.08
N ARG A 32 16.58 3.81 -14.14
CA ARG A 32 18.00 3.44 -14.15
C ARG A 32 18.64 3.80 -12.82
N MET A 33 19.33 2.85 -12.22
CA MET A 33 20.15 3.04 -11.03
C MET A 33 21.58 2.58 -11.33
N TYR A 34 22.54 3.06 -10.56
CA TYR A 34 23.93 2.70 -10.73
C TYR A 34 24.51 2.18 -9.43
N SER A 35 25.27 1.10 -9.52
CA SER A 35 26.11 0.57 -8.43
C SER A 35 27.55 0.50 -8.94
N GLY A 36 28.36 1.52 -8.61
CA GLY A 36 29.62 1.76 -9.30
C GLY A 36 29.37 2.03 -10.79
N ASP A 37 30.08 1.33 -11.65
CA ASP A 37 29.95 1.46 -13.11
C ASP A 37 28.83 0.59 -13.71
N LYS A 38 28.17 -0.23 -12.90
CA LYS A 38 27.12 -1.15 -13.35
C LYS A 38 25.76 -0.48 -13.34
N GLU A 39 25.11 -0.44 -14.51
CA GLU A 39 23.72 -0.02 -14.64
C GLU A 39 22.76 -1.12 -14.17
N LEU A 40 21.81 -0.75 -13.34
CA LEU A 40 20.78 -1.62 -12.80
C LEU A 40 19.39 -1.06 -13.12
N LYS A 41 18.42 -1.93 -13.30
CA LYS A 41 17.02 -1.53 -13.45
C LYS A 41 16.43 -1.24 -12.07
N ALA A 42 15.90 -0.04 -11.86
CA ALA A 42 15.39 0.40 -10.56
C ALA A 42 14.36 -0.58 -9.98
N HIS A 43 13.34 -0.97 -10.75
CA HIS A 43 12.30 -1.89 -10.29
C HIS A 43 12.87 -3.22 -9.78
N ARG A 44 13.96 -3.74 -10.40
CA ARG A 44 14.63 -4.96 -9.95
C ARG A 44 15.34 -4.75 -8.61
N VAL A 45 16.03 -3.63 -8.45
CA VAL A 45 16.72 -3.29 -7.19
C VAL A 45 15.72 -3.15 -6.04
N PHE A 46 14.57 -2.53 -6.29
CA PHE A 46 13.49 -2.41 -5.28
C PHE A 46 12.90 -3.76 -4.92
N TYR A 47 12.61 -4.60 -5.92
CA TYR A 47 12.08 -5.94 -5.69
C TYR A 47 13.06 -6.78 -4.86
N GLU A 48 14.33 -6.84 -5.26
CA GLU A 48 15.35 -7.63 -4.59
C GLU A 48 15.62 -7.16 -3.15
N ALA A 49 15.45 -5.87 -2.87
CA ALA A 49 15.60 -5.32 -1.53
C ALA A 49 14.41 -5.65 -0.59
N CYS A 50 13.21 -5.87 -1.13
CA CYS A 50 12.01 -6.15 -0.37
C CYS A 50 11.69 -7.64 -0.27
N GLU A 51 11.79 -8.35 -1.39
CA GLU A 51 11.32 -9.74 -1.55
C GLU A 51 12.49 -10.76 -1.62
N GLY A 52 13.70 -10.26 -1.89
CA GLY A 52 14.88 -11.11 -2.09
C GLY A 52 15.29 -11.27 -3.55
N PRO A 53 16.40 -11.97 -3.79
CA PRO A 53 17.01 -12.04 -5.12
C PRO A 53 16.12 -12.74 -6.14
N VAL A 54 16.05 -12.15 -7.35
CA VAL A 54 15.38 -12.78 -8.49
C VAL A 54 16.26 -13.93 -8.99
N PRO A 55 15.75 -15.18 -9.09
CA PRO A 55 16.52 -16.32 -9.53
C PRO A 55 17.14 -16.13 -10.93
N ASP A 56 18.28 -16.77 -11.17
CA ASP A 56 18.97 -16.69 -12.46
C ASP A 56 18.08 -17.20 -13.61
N GLY A 57 18.10 -16.49 -14.72
CA GLY A 57 17.28 -16.80 -15.88
C GLY A 57 15.81 -16.38 -15.77
N MET A 58 15.41 -15.83 -14.64
CA MET A 58 14.05 -15.29 -14.43
C MET A 58 13.96 -13.81 -14.75
N PHE A 59 12.78 -13.39 -15.16
CA PHE A 59 12.44 -12.01 -15.50
C PHE A 59 11.47 -11.44 -14.49
N LEU A 60 11.59 -10.15 -14.21
CA LEU A 60 10.66 -9.42 -13.38
C LEU A 60 9.70 -8.66 -14.27
N GLN A 61 8.41 -8.86 -14.09
CA GLN A 61 7.36 -8.31 -14.95
C GLN A 61 6.25 -7.68 -14.10
N HIS A 62 5.69 -6.55 -14.60
CA HIS A 62 4.46 -6.02 -14.05
C HIS A 62 3.29 -6.94 -14.40
N HIS A 63 2.45 -7.25 -13.40
CA HIS A 63 1.31 -8.14 -13.58
C HIS A 63 -0.05 -7.42 -13.55
N LEU A 64 -0.06 -6.15 -13.16
CA LEU A 64 -1.29 -5.36 -13.14
C LEU A 64 -1.69 -4.89 -14.55
N PRO A 65 -2.99 -4.83 -14.86
CA PRO A 65 -3.49 -4.31 -16.12
C PRO A 65 -3.09 -2.84 -16.36
N ALA A 66 -3.06 -2.43 -17.61
CA ALA A 66 -2.90 -1.03 -17.98
C ALA A 66 -3.98 -0.16 -17.30
N GLY A 67 -3.57 0.94 -16.69
CA GLY A 67 -4.43 1.82 -15.92
C GLY A 67 -4.47 1.55 -14.41
N GLN A 68 -4.06 0.37 -13.95
CA GLN A 68 -3.90 0.06 -12.53
C GLN A 68 -2.45 0.20 -12.05
N CYS A 69 -1.51 0.26 -12.98
CA CYS A 69 -0.12 0.54 -12.70
C CYS A 69 0.45 1.47 -13.78
N ILE A 70 1.37 2.36 -13.36
CA ILE A 70 2.10 3.26 -14.26
C ILE A 70 3.12 2.53 -15.15
N GLY A 71 3.20 1.20 -15.08
CA GLY A 71 4.06 0.37 -15.90
C GLY A 71 5.54 0.48 -15.54
N HIS A 72 6.40 0.63 -16.56
CA HIS A 72 7.87 0.52 -16.44
C HIS A 72 8.52 1.47 -15.43
N ALA A 73 7.86 2.57 -15.09
CA ALA A 73 8.33 3.52 -14.09
C ALA A 73 7.98 3.12 -12.63
N CYS A 74 7.13 2.10 -12.44
CA CYS A 74 6.74 1.61 -11.14
C CYS A 74 7.80 0.69 -10.53
N CYS A 75 8.18 0.97 -9.28
CA CYS A 75 9.11 0.18 -8.50
C CYS A 75 8.44 -0.56 -7.32
N ASN A 76 7.10 -0.53 -7.22
CA ASN A 76 6.39 -1.25 -6.16
C ASN A 76 6.53 -2.76 -6.35
N PRO A 77 7.09 -3.51 -5.39
CA PRO A 77 7.25 -4.96 -5.47
C PRO A 77 5.93 -5.70 -5.66
N ASP A 78 4.85 -5.25 -5.01
CA ASP A 78 3.51 -5.87 -5.10
C ASP A 78 2.92 -5.80 -6.52
N HIS A 79 3.45 -4.92 -7.38
CA HIS A 79 3.02 -4.81 -8.78
C HIS A 79 3.86 -5.66 -9.73
N GLN A 80 4.80 -6.41 -9.19
CA GLN A 80 5.77 -7.19 -9.96
C GLN A 80 5.70 -8.66 -9.61
N ARG A 81 6.06 -9.50 -10.56
CA ARG A 81 6.20 -10.94 -10.34
C ARG A 81 7.40 -11.51 -11.10
N VAL A 82 7.97 -12.53 -10.56
CA VAL A 82 9.01 -13.32 -11.22
C VAL A 82 8.37 -14.21 -12.27
N SER A 83 8.93 -14.25 -13.47
CA SER A 83 8.44 -15.03 -14.62
C SER A 83 9.60 -15.65 -15.37
N ASN A 84 9.41 -16.84 -15.90
CA ASN A 84 10.35 -17.53 -16.78
C ASN A 84 10.25 -17.09 -18.25
N SER A 85 9.30 -16.19 -18.58
CA SER A 85 9.09 -15.67 -19.93
C SER A 85 9.56 -14.22 -20.04
N PRO A 86 10.32 -13.87 -21.09
CA PRO A 86 10.68 -12.47 -21.37
C PRO A 86 9.51 -11.64 -21.88
N LYS A 87 8.42 -12.26 -22.34
CA LYS A 87 7.21 -11.57 -22.78
C LYS A 87 6.35 -11.22 -21.59
N ALA A 88 5.71 -10.03 -21.65
CA ALA A 88 4.71 -9.67 -20.66
C ALA A 88 3.68 -10.79 -20.56
N ALA A 89 3.57 -11.40 -19.39
CA ALA A 89 2.53 -12.38 -19.17
C ALA A 89 1.16 -11.67 -19.29
N PRO A 90 0.13 -12.37 -19.78
CA PRO A 90 -1.20 -11.81 -19.84
C PRO A 90 -1.59 -11.28 -18.46
N PRO A 91 -2.33 -10.16 -18.39
CA PRO A 91 -2.76 -9.60 -17.11
C PRO A 91 -3.43 -10.72 -16.32
N ILE A 92 -3.01 -10.91 -15.07
CA ILE A 92 -3.71 -11.79 -14.17
C ILE A 92 -5.12 -11.19 -14.08
N GLN A 93 -6.12 -11.94 -14.52
CA GLN A 93 -7.49 -11.61 -14.18
C GLN A 93 -7.55 -11.65 -12.65
N LEU A 94 -7.48 -10.48 -12.02
CA LEU A 94 -7.77 -10.36 -10.61
C LEU A 94 -9.16 -10.98 -10.46
N LYS A 95 -9.22 -12.18 -9.89
CA LYS A 95 -10.48 -12.63 -9.28
C LYS A 95 -10.89 -11.47 -8.43
N ALA A 96 -12.05 -10.88 -8.73
CA ALA A 96 -12.58 -9.76 -7.97
C ALA A 96 -12.32 -10.07 -6.51
N ALA A 97 -11.55 -9.19 -5.85
CA ALA A 97 -11.16 -9.40 -4.46
C ALA A 97 -12.45 -9.72 -3.73
N ALA A 98 -12.52 -10.90 -3.11
CA ALA A 98 -13.68 -11.27 -2.33
C ALA A 98 -13.99 -10.07 -1.43
N PRO A 99 -15.25 -9.62 -1.34
CA PRO A 99 -15.58 -8.42 -0.61
C PRO A 99 -14.95 -8.51 0.77
N VAL A 100 -14.10 -7.55 1.10
CA VAL A 100 -13.36 -7.52 2.36
C VAL A 100 -14.42 -7.48 3.45
N GLN A 101 -14.65 -8.61 4.11
CA GLN A 101 -15.59 -8.71 5.21
C GLN A 101 -14.94 -8.06 6.43
N PHE A 102 -15.27 -6.80 6.65
CA PHE A 102 -14.86 -6.13 7.88
C PHE A 102 -15.59 -6.74 9.08
N LYS A 103 -14.85 -7.00 10.15
CA LYS A 103 -15.47 -7.36 11.43
C LYS A 103 -16.46 -6.26 11.81
N THR A 104 -17.61 -6.63 12.34
CA THR A 104 -18.59 -5.67 12.85
C THR A 104 -18.35 -5.41 14.34
N CYS A 105 -18.66 -4.20 14.80
CA CYS A 105 -18.70 -3.91 16.23
C CYS A 105 -19.94 -4.58 16.86
N PRO A 106 -20.06 -4.64 18.21
CA PRO A 106 -21.22 -5.24 18.90
C PRO A 106 -22.58 -4.66 18.49
N ASN A 107 -22.61 -3.45 17.95
CA ASN A 107 -23.83 -2.79 17.46
C ASN A 107 -24.04 -2.95 15.94
N GLY A 108 -23.29 -3.86 15.28
CA GLY A 108 -23.46 -4.18 13.86
C GLY A 108 -22.79 -3.26 12.86
N HIS A 109 -22.10 -2.19 13.28
CA HIS A 109 -21.41 -1.29 12.34
C HIS A 109 -20.12 -1.92 11.81
N PRO A 110 -19.82 -1.83 10.51
CA PRO A 110 -18.61 -2.39 9.94
C PRO A 110 -17.37 -1.61 10.46
N MET A 111 -16.36 -2.34 10.91
CA MET A 111 -15.08 -1.81 11.38
C MET A 111 -14.13 -1.55 10.21
N THR A 112 -14.54 -0.69 9.27
CA THR A 112 -13.69 -0.24 8.18
C THR A 112 -12.56 0.66 8.72
N PRO A 113 -11.46 0.86 7.98
CA PRO A 113 -10.40 1.80 8.38
C PRO A 113 -10.94 3.21 8.68
N GLU A 114 -11.96 3.65 7.93
CA GLU A 114 -12.59 4.97 8.09
C GLU A 114 -13.48 5.04 9.35
N ASN A 115 -14.11 3.91 9.71
CA ASN A 115 -15.01 3.81 10.87
C ASN A 115 -14.32 3.31 12.13
N THR A 116 -13.01 3.06 12.07
CA THR A 116 -12.22 2.59 13.21
C THR A 116 -11.34 3.70 13.74
N VAL A 117 -11.43 3.98 15.04
CA VAL A 117 -10.57 4.92 15.76
C VAL A 117 -9.76 4.15 16.79
N THR A 118 -8.45 4.35 16.81
CA THR A 118 -7.57 3.74 17.81
C THR A 118 -7.42 4.71 18.99
N GLU A 119 -7.91 4.31 20.14
CA GLU A 119 -7.73 5.04 21.41
C GLU A 119 -6.76 4.29 22.32
N ARG A 120 -5.91 5.03 23.02
CA ARG A 120 -5.06 4.46 24.08
C ARG A 120 -5.80 4.49 25.40
N ARG A 121 -6.00 3.32 25.98
CA ARG A 121 -6.54 3.19 27.35
C ARG A 121 -5.59 2.35 28.19
N ASN A 122 -5.14 2.88 29.30
CA ASN A 122 -4.13 2.24 30.17
C ASN A 122 -2.86 1.82 29.41
N GLY A 123 -2.37 2.66 28.48
CA GLY A 123 -1.17 2.38 27.68
C GLY A 123 -1.38 1.45 26.48
N HIS A 124 -2.49 0.74 26.38
CA HIS A 124 -2.78 -0.20 25.30
C HIS A 124 -3.66 0.41 24.21
N PRO A 125 -3.31 0.23 22.91
CA PRO A 125 -4.16 0.68 21.80
C PRO A 125 -5.41 -0.20 21.73
N LYS A 126 -6.58 0.44 21.67
CA LYS A 126 -7.87 -0.23 21.52
C LYS A 126 -8.65 0.36 20.34
N ALA A 127 -9.06 -0.49 19.42
CA ALA A 127 -9.88 -0.09 18.28
C ALA A 127 -11.33 0.13 18.73
N ARG A 128 -11.92 1.26 18.32
CA ARG A 128 -13.32 1.62 18.60
C ARG A 128 -14.05 2.04 17.34
N CYS A 129 -15.34 1.71 17.30
CA CYS A 129 -16.23 2.15 16.22
C CYS A 129 -16.53 3.65 16.33
N ARG A 130 -16.25 4.39 15.26
CA ARG A 130 -16.51 5.84 15.18
C ARG A 130 -18.00 6.16 15.27
N THR A 131 -18.85 5.38 14.58
CA THR A 131 -20.31 5.55 14.60
C THR A 131 -20.88 5.39 16.01
N CYS A 132 -20.52 4.31 16.71
CA CYS A 132 -20.95 4.11 18.09
C CYS A 132 -20.51 5.26 19.02
N ARG A 133 -19.33 5.79 18.82
CA ARG A 133 -18.81 6.92 19.59
C ARG A 133 -19.64 8.19 19.35
N GLN A 134 -19.98 8.48 18.09
CA GLN A 134 -20.81 9.62 17.74
C GLN A 134 -22.23 9.50 18.32
N GLU A 135 -22.82 8.31 18.23
CA GLU A 135 -24.15 8.04 18.80
C GLU A 135 -24.18 8.21 20.33
N SER A 136 -23.18 7.65 21.01
CA SER A 136 -23.04 7.84 22.47
C SER A 136 -22.89 9.32 22.85
N TRP A 137 -22.10 10.06 22.08
CA TRP A 137 -21.92 11.48 22.31
C TRP A 137 -23.22 12.26 22.10
N ARG A 138 -23.98 11.98 21.04
CA ARG A 138 -25.28 12.59 20.77
C ARG A 138 -26.29 12.32 21.89
N LYS A 139 -26.38 11.07 22.36
CA LYS A 139 -27.26 10.68 23.48
C LYS A 139 -26.89 11.43 24.75
N ASN A 140 -25.62 11.47 25.11
CA ASN A 140 -25.14 12.16 26.30
C ASN A 140 -25.35 13.67 26.22
N SER A 141 -25.15 14.29 25.04
CA SER A 141 -25.40 15.72 24.81
C SER A 141 -26.87 16.05 24.95
N ALA A 142 -27.76 15.24 24.36
CA ALA A 142 -29.19 15.41 24.49
C ALA A 142 -29.68 15.32 25.96
N GLN A 143 -29.15 14.34 26.71
CA GLN A 143 -29.46 14.22 28.15
C GLN A 143 -28.98 15.40 28.96
N ARG A 144 -27.80 15.94 28.70
CA ARG A 144 -27.29 17.16 29.37
C ARG A 144 -28.13 18.36 29.07
N SER A 145 -28.56 18.54 27.82
CA SER A 145 -29.47 19.62 27.44
C SER A 145 -30.85 19.54 28.14
N ALA A 146 -31.38 18.30 28.26
CA ALA A 146 -32.65 18.08 28.97
C ALA A 146 -32.56 18.33 30.48
N MET A 147 -31.35 18.17 31.06
CA MET A 147 -31.09 18.40 32.49
C MET A 147 -30.72 19.87 32.80
N GLY A 148 -30.70 20.76 31.81
CA GLY A 148 -30.41 22.20 32.02
C GLY A 148 -28.95 22.49 32.44
N LEU A 149 -28.04 21.53 32.29
CA LEU A 149 -26.62 21.68 32.63
C LEU A 149 -25.88 22.31 31.45
N HIS A 150 -26.05 23.60 31.28
CA HIS A 150 -25.18 24.39 30.40
C HIS A 150 -23.97 24.87 31.22
N SER A 151 -22.77 24.45 30.85
CA SER A 151 -21.49 25.05 31.30
C SER A 151 -21.12 26.13 30.35
#